data_aeec1009d5dcf17913b9705e89b754c8
#
_entry.id   aeec1009d5dcf17913b9705e89b754c8
#
_cell.length_a   1.000
_cell.length_b   1.000
_cell.length_c   1.000
_cell.angle_alpha   90.00
_cell.angle_beta   90.00
_cell.angle_gamma   90.00
#
_symmetry.space_group_name_H-M   'P 1'
#
loop_
_entity.id
_entity.type
_entity.pdbx_description
1 polymer ?
#
loop_
_entity_poly.entity_id
_entity_poly.type
_entity_poly.pdbx_seq_one_letter_code
_entity_poly.pdbx_strand_id
1 'polypeptide(L)'
;KEALELVTSGNMSLLIEKIFQKYKALENEYDFVLCQGTDFRDKDTAVQFELNSEIAASLNIPLALVINGKDKSLDAIQASVRSNLELLKDKRREVGCVFVNRVSFTTEDCPTCASTIIEGSGAFTPLFFISETPALCNPSVGEVQKWMNADVLFGKEGLNNLVHDYLIAAMQVGNFMNYLEQDLLIVTPGDRSDIILASLTSHLSSTYPNIAGILLTGGIDLPESMQKLMEGWTGIPVPILSVKGATYDTCQELLKLHGKISPEDYRKITVALDAFSEGVDKETLVNKIFNFRSDRVTPMMFEFNLAEQAQKHRMRIVLPEGEELRILRAAESLCERGIADIILLGDTDAIQEKIKKFGLKLQDATIIQPTASPRFNAYAQQYYEMRKSKGLTLEQAQERMQDSTYFGTMMVQIGDADGMVSG
;
A
#
# COMPACT_ATOMS: atom_id res chain seq x y z
N LYS A 1 -1.23 6.41 -7.13
CA LYS A 1 -1.16 7.85 -7.51
C LYS A 1 -1.65 8.74 -6.36
N GLU A 2 -2.88 8.57 -5.88
CA GLU A 2 -3.49 9.38 -4.81
C GLU A 2 -2.62 9.45 -3.54
N ALA A 3 -2.11 8.31 -3.05
CA ALA A 3 -1.24 8.29 -1.88
C ALA A 3 0.04 9.12 -2.07
N LEU A 4 0.65 9.05 -3.26
CA LEU A 4 1.84 9.82 -3.59
C LEU A 4 1.54 11.33 -3.64
N GLU A 5 0.39 11.73 -4.17
CA GLU A 5 -0.06 13.12 -4.21
C GLU A 5 -0.28 13.67 -2.79
N LEU A 6 -0.88 12.89 -1.90
CA LEU A 6 -1.08 13.28 -0.50
C LEU A 6 0.26 13.43 0.26
N VAL A 7 1.21 12.51 0.03
CA VAL A 7 2.56 12.61 0.62
C VAL A 7 3.30 13.85 0.11
N THR A 8 3.24 14.12 -1.20
CA THR A 8 3.94 15.28 -1.80
C THR A 8 3.32 16.62 -1.43
N SER A 9 2.01 16.66 -1.18
CA SER A 9 1.30 17.87 -0.73
C SER A 9 1.35 18.10 0.78
N GLY A 10 2.03 17.22 1.55
CA GLY A 10 2.14 17.33 3.01
C GLY A 10 0.88 16.93 3.79
N ASN A 11 -0.14 16.36 3.11
CA ASN A 11 -1.40 15.93 3.72
C ASN A 11 -1.33 14.51 4.31
N MET A 12 -0.31 14.27 5.14
CA MET A 12 -0.04 12.95 5.74
C MET A 12 -1.20 12.47 6.62
N SER A 13 -1.80 13.36 7.42
CA SER A 13 -2.92 13.00 8.31
C SER A 13 -4.12 12.44 7.52
N LEU A 14 -4.46 13.05 6.39
CA LEU A 14 -5.54 12.58 5.53
C LEU A 14 -5.23 11.22 4.88
N LEU A 15 -3.96 10.99 4.51
CA LEU A 15 -3.53 9.69 4.00
C LEU A 15 -3.71 8.59 5.05
N ILE A 16 -3.24 8.84 6.28
CA ILE A 16 -3.34 7.89 7.38
C ILE A 16 -4.81 7.62 7.73
N GLU A 17 -5.65 8.65 7.76
CA GLU A 17 -7.10 8.48 7.99
C GLU A 17 -7.75 7.56 6.94
N LYS A 18 -7.48 7.78 5.65
CA LYS A 18 -8.00 6.91 4.58
C LYS A 18 -7.51 5.47 4.68
N ILE A 19 -6.24 5.27 5.05
CA ILE A 19 -5.68 3.93 5.28
C ILE A 19 -6.37 3.27 6.46
N PHE A 20 -6.57 4.03 7.56
CA PHE A 20 -7.24 3.55 8.76
C PHE A 20 -8.67 3.09 8.48
N GLN A 21 -9.45 3.90 7.76
CA GLN A 21 -10.82 3.54 7.36
C GLN A 21 -10.86 2.24 6.54
N LYS A 22 -9.96 2.09 5.57
CA LYS A 22 -9.85 0.85 4.79
C LYS A 22 -9.44 -0.34 5.63
N TYR A 23 -8.47 -0.16 6.52
CA TYR A 23 -8.01 -1.22 7.42
C TYR A 23 -9.16 -1.71 8.32
N LYS A 24 -9.93 -0.79 8.92
CA LYS A 24 -11.09 -1.13 9.77
C LYS A 24 -12.19 -1.86 9.00
N ALA A 25 -12.44 -1.50 7.74
CA ALA A 25 -13.37 -2.23 6.91
C ALA A 25 -12.91 -3.68 6.68
N LEU A 26 -11.62 -3.90 6.39
CA LEU A 26 -11.04 -5.24 6.21
C LEU A 26 -11.00 -6.04 7.51
N GLU A 27 -10.70 -5.41 8.64
CA GLU A 27 -10.68 -6.06 9.96
C GLU A 27 -12.07 -6.61 10.37
N ASN A 28 -13.14 -5.98 9.90
CA ASN A 28 -14.52 -6.47 10.12
C ASN A 28 -14.89 -7.64 9.20
N GLU A 29 -14.18 -7.84 8.08
CA GLU A 29 -14.48 -8.84 7.07
C GLU A 29 -13.57 -10.09 7.16
N TYR A 30 -12.32 -9.90 7.62
CA TYR A 30 -11.28 -10.93 7.59
C TYR A 30 -10.67 -11.15 8.98
N ASP A 31 -10.34 -12.40 9.30
CA ASP A 31 -9.67 -12.78 10.55
C ASP A 31 -8.21 -12.31 10.64
N PHE A 32 -7.59 -12.03 9.49
CA PHE A 32 -6.20 -11.56 9.41
C PHE A 32 -6.01 -10.60 8.24
N VAL A 33 -5.35 -9.45 8.50
CA VAL A 33 -5.02 -8.44 7.51
C VAL A 33 -3.51 -8.24 7.43
N LEU A 34 -2.91 -8.56 6.29
CA LEU A 34 -1.50 -8.31 6.02
C LEU A 34 -1.35 -6.97 5.27
N CYS A 35 -0.70 -6.01 5.92
CA CYS A 35 -0.42 -4.71 5.32
C CYS A 35 0.99 -4.69 4.72
N GLN A 36 1.10 -4.63 3.41
CA GLN A 36 2.38 -4.42 2.74
C GLN A 36 2.77 -2.93 2.79
N GLY A 37 4.00 -2.66 3.25
CA GLY A 37 4.56 -1.31 3.24
C GLY A 37 4.71 -0.75 1.82
N THR A 38 4.75 0.57 1.71
CA THR A 38 4.95 1.25 0.43
C THR A 38 6.39 1.10 -0.06
N ASP A 39 6.56 0.94 -1.36
CA ASP A 39 7.84 0.98 -2.07
C ASP A 39 7.72 2.04 -3.19
N PHE A 40 8.13 3.25 -2.89
CA PHE A 40 8.21 4.33 -3.87
C PHE A 40 9.61 4.31 -4.52
N ARG A 41 9.77 3.57 -5.60
CA ARG A 41 11.04 3.23 -6.26
C ARG A 41 11.99 4.39 -6.52
N ASP A 42 11.50 5.63 -6.55
CA ASP A 42 12.26 6.83 -6.89
C ASP A 42 12.43 7.81 -5.70
N LYS A 43 12.14 7.40 -4.46
CA LYS A 43 12.22 8.28 -3.29
C LYS A 43 13.13 7.74 -2.20
N ASP A 44 13.61 8.65 -1.37
CA ASP A 44 14.48 8.38 -0.24
C ASP A 44 13.90 7.28 0.67
N THR A 45 14.68 6.22 0.86
CA THR A 45 14.34 5.03 1.67
C THR A 45 14.00 5.41 3.11
N ALA A 46 14.60 6.49 3.63
CA ALA A 46 14.32 6.99 4.98
C ALA A 46 12.90 7.52 5.12
N VAL A 47 12.39 8.25 4.12
CA VAL A 47 11.02 8.77 4.09
C VAL A 47 10.00 7.64 4.03
N GLN A 48 10.28 6.58 3.26
CA GLN A 48 9.42 5.41 3.17
C GLN A 48 9.34 4.65 4.48
N PHE A 49 10.49 4.44 5.13
CA PHE A 49 10.58 3.77 6.42
C PHE A 49 9.78 4.54 7.49
N GLU A 50 9.92 5.86 7.52
CA GLU A 50 9.17 6.73 8.43
C GLU A 50 7.67 6.60 8.21
N LEU A 51 7.21 6.75 6.96
CA LEU A 51 5.81 6.63 6.61
C LEU A 51 5.21 5.27 7.01
N ASN A 52 5.88 4.18 6.65
CA ASN A 52 5.42 2.83 6.98
C ASN A 52 5.36 2.61 8.49
N SER A 53 6.34 3.14 9.23
CA SER A 53 6.36 3.05 10.70
C SER A 53 5.24 3.87 11.34
N GLU A 54 4.90 5.02 10.79
CA GLU A 54 3.82 5.87 11.28
C GLU A 54 2.44 5.27 11.01
N ILE A 55 2.26 4.67 9.82
CA ILE A 55 1.04 3.92 9.49
C ILE A 55 0.85 2.77 10.48
N ALA A 56 1.87 1.93 10.70
CA ALA A 56 1.78 0.81 11.62
C ALA A 56 1.44 1.23 13.05
N ALA A 57 2.00 2.35 13.52
CA ALA A 57 1.67 2.90 14.83
C ALA A 57 0.25 3.45 14.92
N SER A 58 -0.21 4.12 13.87
CA SER A 58 -1.59 4.66 13.83
C SER A 58 -2.62 3.52 13.82
N LEU A 59 -2.31 2.43 13.13
CA LEU A 59 -3.11 1.20 13.09
C LEU A 59 -2.94 0.33 14.35
N ASN A 60 -1.94 0.62 15.20
CA ASN A 60 -1.55 -0.18 16.36
C ASN A 60 -1.26 -1.65 16.03
N ILE A 61 -0.57 -1.89 14.92
CA ILE A 61 -0.17 -3.22 14.43
C ILE A 61 1.34 -3.42 14.58
N PRO A 62 1.82 -4.67 14.79
CA PRO A 62 3.25 -4.96 14.85
C PRO A 62 3.89 -4.83 13.47
N LEU A 63 5.13 -4.35 13.45
CA LEU A 63 5.94 -4.29 12.25
C LEU A 63 6.68 -5.61 12.03
N ALA A 64 6.65 -6.12 10.81
CA ALA A 64 7.58 -7.11 10.31
C ALA A 64 8.65 -6.40 9.48
N LEU A 65 9.89 -6.39 9.96
CA LEU A 65 11.00 -5.79 9.23
C LEU A 65 11.56 -6.77 8.22
N VAL A 66 11.84 -6.30 7.00
CA VAL A 66 12.54 -7.07 5.97
C VAL A 66 13.86 -6.35 5.67
N ILE A 67 14.97 -7.02 5.96
CA ILE A 67 16.33 -6.50 5.76
C ILE A 67 17.00 -7.29 4.64
N ASN A 68 17.65 -6.60 3.72
CA ASN A 68 18.42 -7.24 2.65
C ASN A 68 19.75 -7.75 3.21
N GLY A 69 19.98 -9.07 3.15
CA GLY A 69 21.20 -9.76 3.58
C GLY A 69 22.18 -10.08 2.44
N LYS A 70 21.82 -9.80 1.18
CA LYS A 70 22.65 -10.12 0.02
C LYS A 70 24.03 -9.47 0.13
N ASP A 71 25.08 -10.26 -0.09
CA ASP A 71 26.48 -9.85 -0.09
C ASP A 71 26.95 -9.20 1.24
N LYS A 72 26.27 -9.48 2.35
CA LYS A 72 26.61 -8.96 3.68
C LYS A 72 27.14 -10.06 4.60
N SER A 73 28.13 -9.72 5.41
CA SER A 73 28.57 -10.56 6.51
C SER A 73 27.53 -10.59 7.64
N LEU A 74 27.59 -11.62 8.48
CA LEU A 74 26.70 -11.77 9.64
C LEU A 74 26.79 -10.54 10.57
N ASP A 75 28.01 -10.02 10.83
CA ASP A 75 28.23 -8.83 11.67
C ASP A 75 27.56 -7.59 11.08
N ALA A 76 27.66 -7.40 9.76
CA ALA A 76 27.00 -6.30 9.08
C ALA A 76 25.47 -6.39 9.12
N ILE A 77 24.93 -7.61 9.01
CA ILE A 77 23.50 -7.88 9.18
C ILE A 77 23.06 -7.56 10.60
N GLN A 78 23.77 -8.06 11.61
CA GLN A 78 23.46 -7.83 13.03
C GLN A 78 23.50 -6.34 13.37
N ALA A 79 24.50 -5.60 12.89
CA ALA A 79 24.59 -4.15 13.07
C ALA A 79 23.40 -3.43 12.43
N SER A 80 23.00 -3.82 11.21
CA SER A 80 21.84 -3.25 10.52
C SER A 80 20.54 -3.54 11.26
N VAL A 81 20.33 -4.78 11.73
CA VAL A 81 19.16 -5.16 12.53
C VAL A 81 19.09 -4.33 13.80
N ARG A 82 20.19 -4.26 14.55
CA ARG A 82 20.26 -3.50 15.82
C ARG A 82 19.91 -2.03 15.62
N SER A 83 20.53 -1.39 14.63
CA SER A 83 20.27 0.03 14.33
C SER A 83 18.81 0.30 13.99
N ASN A 84 18.16 -0.56 13.18
CA ASN A 84 16.74 -0.40 12.85
C ASN A 84 15.83 -0.63 14.06
N LEU A 85 16.15 -1.61 14.92
CA LEU A 85 15.37 -1.87 16.14
C LEU A 85 15.50 -0.72 17.14
N GLU A 86 16.69 -0.15 17.33
CA GLU A 86 16.91 1.03 18.18
C GLU A 86 16.09 2.23 17.69
N LEU A 87 16.14 2.52 16.39
CA LEU A 87 15.37 3.61 15.78
C LEU A 87 13.86 3.46 16.01
N LEU A 88 13.33 2.25 15.89
CA LEU A 88 11.91 1.97 16.11
C LEU A 88 11.53 2.01 17.59
N LYS A 89 12.43 1.57 18.48
CA LYS A 89 12.23 1.64 19.93
C LYS A 89 12.14 3.08 20.41
N ASP A 90 13.01 3.96 19.94
CA ASP A 90 12.98 5.40 20.27
C ASP A 90 11.64 6.03 19.88
N LYS A 91 11.05 5.55 18.79
CA LYS A 91 9.72 5.98 18.31
C LYS A 91 8.57 5.21 18.96
N ARG A 92 8.83 4.34 19.93
CA ARG A 92 7.84 3.48 20.59
C ARG A 92 7.03 2.62 19.62
N ARG A 93 7.69 2.15 18.53
CA ARG A 93 7.11 1.22 17.54
C ARG A 93 7.38 -0.22 17.95
N GLU A 94 6.39 -1.07 17.81
CA GLU A 94 6.53 -2.47 18.17
C GLU A 94 6.91 -3.31 16.95
N VAL A 95 8.00 -4.07 17.08
CA VAL A 95 8.50 -4.98 16.05
C VAL A 95 8.12 -6.41 16.43
N GLY A 96 7.29 -7.02 15.60
CA GLY A 96 6.84 -8.39 15.80
C GLY A 96 7.91 -9.41 15.43
N CYS A 97 8.58 -9.20 14.29
CA CYS A 97 9.65 -10.08 13.80
C CYS A 97 10.56 -9.34 12.81
N VAL A 98 11.71 -9.92 12.53
CA VAL A 98 12.66 -9.46 11.52
C VAL A 98 12.98 -10.60 10.56
N PHE A 99 12.83 -10.35 9.26
CA PHE A 99 13.27 -11.23 8.20
C PHE A 99 14.54 -10.66 7.56
N VAL A 100 15.62 -11.43 7.57
CA VAL A 100 16.82 -11.13 6.79
C VAL A 100 16.73 -11.93 5.51
N ASN A 101 16.39 -11.25 4.43
CA ASN A 101 16.15 -11.89 3.14
C ASN A 101 17.41 -11.88 2.27
N ARG A 102 17.58 -12.94 1.47
CA ARG A 102 18.67 -13.10 0.52
C ARG A 102 20.04 -13.24 1.18
N VAL A 103 20.14 -14.08 2.21
CA VAL A 103 21.44 -14.39 2.81
C VAL A 103 22.19 -15.43 1.98
N SER A 104 23.51 -15.31 1.90
CA SER A 104 24.39 -16.22 1.14
C SER A 104 24.86 -17.44 1.93
N PHE A 105 24.45 -17.56 3.20
CA PHE A 105 24.75 -18.69 4.07
C PHE A 105 23.47 -19.47 4.40
N THR A 106 23.60 -20.77 4.69
CA THR A 106 22.49 -21.61 5.11
C THR A 106 22.32 -21.54 6.64
N THR A 107 21.14 -21.91 7.14
CA THR A 107 20.89 -22.02 8.58
C THR A 107 21.76 -23.09 9.24
N GLU A 108 22.24 -24.09 8.48
CA GLU A 108 23.17 -25.11 8.93
C GLU A 108 24.57 -24.56 9.19
N ASP A 109 25.01 -23.58 8.40
CA ASP A 109 26.30 -22.92 8.57
C ASP A 109 26.35 -21.98 9.77
N CYS A 110 25.19 -21.59 10.30
CA CYS A 110 25.06 -20.71 11.44
C CYS A 110 23.97 -21.19 12.43
N PRO A 111 24.23 -22.23 13.24
CA PRO A 111 23.27 -22.73 14.23
C PRO A 111 22.80 -21.67 15.24
N THR A 112 23.62 -20.65 15.47
CA THR A 112 23.31 -19.49 16.33
C THR A 112 22.36 -18.49 15.65
N CYS A 113 22.20 -18.56 14.33
CA CYS A 113 21.38 -17.62 13.58
C CYS A 113 19.86 -17.88 13.77
N ALA A 114 19.47 -19.13 13.96
CA ALA A 114 18.07 -19.53 14.14
C ALA A 114 17.45 -19.06 15.48
N SER A 115 18.30 -18.67 16.45
CA SER A 115 17.88 -18.27 17.81
C SER A 115 18.53 -16.98 18.30
N THR A 116 19.08 -16.15 17.43
CA THR A 116 19.75 -14.90 17.85
C THR A 116 18.72 -13.93 18.39
N ILE A 117 18.55 -13.97 19.69
CA ILE A 117 17.86 -12.98 20.50
C ILE A 117 18.71 -11.73 20.45
N ILE A 118 18.20 -10.66 19.86
CA ILE A 118 18.84 -9.36 20.00
C ILE A 118 18.47 -8.83 21.38
N GLU A 119 19.37 -9.02 22.34
CA GLU A 119 19.26 -8.42 23.65
C GLU A 119 19.24 -6.90 23.51
N GLY A 120 18.21 -6.26 24.01
CA GLY A 120 18.14 -4.79 24.05
C GLY A 120 16.75 -4.17 24.05
N SER A 121 15.69 -4.89 23.68
CA SER A 121 14.34 -4.33 23.65
C SER A 121 13.43 -4.74 24.83
N GLY A 122 13.92 -5.56 25.77
CA GLY A 122 13.08 -6.08 26.86
C GLY A 122 12.00 -7.08 26.43
N ALA A 123 11.78 -7.26 25.14
CA ALA A 123 10.88 -8.25 24.55
C ALA A 123 11.63 -9.07 23.49
N PHE A 124 11.36 -10.36 23.46
CA PHE A 124 11.89 -11.28 22.45
C PHE A 124 11.38 -10.89 21.05
N THR A 125 12.28 -10.50 20.14
CA THR A 125 11.97 -10.27 18.73
C THR A 125 12.60 -11.39 17.90
N PRO A 126 11.83 -12.28 17.29
CA PRO A 126 12.35 -13.37 16.47
C PRO A 126 13.02 -12.83 15.21
N LEU A 127 14.14 -13.44 14.84
CA LEU A 127 14.94 -13.13 13.67
C LEU A 127 14.99 -14.37 12.78
N PHE A 128 14.55 -14.21 11.52
CA PHE A 128 14.49 -15.27 10.52
C PHE A 128 15.43 -14.95 9.36
N PHE A 129 16.10 -15.98 8.83
CA PHE A 129 17.02 -15.87 7.71
C PHE A 129 16.47 -16.63 6.51
N ILE A 130 16.29 -15.95 5.38
CA ILE A 130 15.81 -16.53 4.12
C ILE A 130 16.98 -16.51 3.14
N SER A 131 17.37 -17.70 2.67
CA SER A 131 18.50 -17.87 1.75
C SER A 131 18.25 -17.22 0.38
N GLU A 132 19.34 -16.75 -0.23
CA GLU A 132 19.28 -16.28 -1.63
C GLU A 132 18.93 -17.42 -2.55
N THR A 133 17.89 -17.25 -3.34
CA THR A 133 17.46 -18.21 -4.35
C THR A 133 17.54 -17.54 -5.72
N PRO A 134 18.61 -17.76 -6.49
CA PRO A 134 18.84 -17.07 -7.77
C PRO A 134 17.67 -17.20 -8.75
N ALA A 135 16.99 -18.34 -8.77
CA ALA A 135 15.82 -18.57 -9.63
C ALA A 135 14.68 -17.56 -9.43
N LEU A 136 14.56 -16.94 -8.25
CA LEU A 136 13.54 -15.92 -7.97
C LEU A 136 13.89 -14.55 -8.59
N CYS A 137 15.19 -14.29 -8.78
CA CYS A 137 15.68 -13.04 -9.35
C CYS A 137 15.76 -13.08 -10.87
N ASN A 138 15.79 -14.28 -11.46
CA ASN A 138 15.91 -14.47 -12.88
C ASN A 138 14.59 -14.14 -13.59
N PRO A 139 14.57 -13.28 -14.62
CA PRO A 139 13.37 -13.02 -15.39
C PRO A 139 12.98 -14.22 -16.23
N SER A 140 11.70 -14.39 -16.54
CA SER A 140 11.26 -15.27 -17.61
C SER A 140 11.40 -14.59 -18.98
N VAL A 141 11.45 -15.37 -20.06
CA VAL A 141 11.43 -14.81 -21.43
C VAL A 141 10.16 -13.97 -21.66
N GLY A 142 9.04 -14.34 -21.06
CA GLY A 142 7.81 -13.55 -21.10
C GLY A 142 7.91 -12.21 -20.34
N GLU A 143 8.68 -12.14 -19.26
CA GLU A 143 8.99 -10.87 -18.60
C GLU A 143 9.89 -10.00 -19.49
N VAL A 144 10.90 -10.61 -20.14
CA VAL A 144 11.72 -9.92 -21.17
C VAL A 144 10.85 -9.38 -22.29
N GLN A 145 9.94 -10.19 -22.82
CA GLN A 145 9.00 -9.81 -23.89
C GLN A 145 8.18 -8.58 -23.51
N LYS A 146 7.60 -8.58 -22.31
CA LYS A 146 6.78 -7.46 -21.80
C LYS A 146 7.62 -6.21 -21.53
N TRP A 147 8.81 -6.38 -20.94
CA TRP A 147 9.70 -5.26 -20.59
C TRP A 147 10.22 -4.54 -21.82
N MET A 148 10.64 -5.33 -22.84
CA MET A 148 11.19 -4.81 -24.08
C MET A 148 10.11 -4.44 -25.11
N ASN A 149 8.84 -4.71 -24.83
CA ASN A 149 7.74 -4.63 -25.79
C ASN A 149 8.09 -5.38 -27.11
N ALA A 150 8.63 -6.59 -26.94
CA ALA A 150 9.11 -7.41 -28.04
C ALA A 150 7.98 -8.20 -28.72
N ASP A 151 8.07 -8.35 -30.04
CA ASP A 151 7.20 -9.25 -30.79
C ASP A 151 7.63 -10.71 -30.62
N VAL A 152 6.68 -11.62 -30.40
CA VAL A 152 6.94 -13.06 -30.33
C VAL A 152 6.79 -13.63 -31.72
N LEU A 153 7.90 -14.02 -32.35
CA LEU A 153 7.90 -14.60 -33.68
C LEU A 153 7.56 -16.09 -33.65
N PHE A 154 8.19 -16.85 -32.75
CA PHE A 154 8.02 -18.29 -32.61
C PHE A 154 8.11 -18.74 -31.15
N GLY A 155 7.67 -19.97 -30.85
CA GLY A 155 7.91 -20.64 -29.56
C GLY A 155 7.19 -20.04 -28.37
N LYS A 156 5.94 -19.62 -28.50
CA LYS A 156 5.14 -19.01 -27.42
C LYS A 156 5.05 -19.85 -26.14
N GLU A 157 5.13 -21.18 -26.30
CA GLU A 157 5.06 -22.12 -25.18
C GLU A 157 6.26 -22.01 -24.23
N GLY A 158 7.42 -21.53 -24.75
CA GLY A 158 8.63 -21.32 -23.96
C GLY A 158 8.73 -19.96 -23.25
N LEU A 159 7.71 -19.12 -23.27
CA LEU A 159 7.74 -17.80 -22.59
C LEU A 159 7.96 -17.88 -21.07
N ASN A 160 7.66 -19.03 -20.46
CA ASN A 160 7.93 -19.29 -19.04
C ASN A 160 9.36 -19.78 -18.75
N ASN A 161 10.22 -19.96 -19.77
CA ASN A 161 11.62 -20.31 -19.56
C ASN A 161 12.30 -19.19 -18.76
N LEU A 162 13.05 -19.57 -17.71
CA LEU A 162 13.82 -18.62 -16.91
C LEU A 162 15.12 -18.27 -17.64
N VAL A 163 15.50 -17.02 -17.58
CA VAL A 163 16.74 -16.51 -18.16
C VAL A 163 17.77 -16.38 -17.03
N HIS A 164 18.81 -17.22 -17.09
CA HIS A 164 19.89 -17.16 -16.10
C HIS A 164 20.84 -15.98 -16.38
N ASP A 165 21.23 -15.81 -17.63
CA ASP A 165 22.11 -14.72 -18.08
C ASP A 165 21.87 -14.42 -19.57
N TYR A 166 22.55 -13.40 -20.10
CA TYR A 166 22.44 -12.91 -21.46
C TYR A 166 23.75 -13.14 -22.21
N LEU A 167 23.70 -13.80 -23.39
CA LEU A 167 24.85 -13.98 -24.28
C LEU A 167 24.68 -13.15 -25.54
N ILE A 168 25.54 -12.13 -25.73
CA ILE A 168 25.60 -11.36 -26.97
C ILE A 168 26.42 -12.15 -28.01
N ALA A 169 25.73 -12.67 -29.05
CA ALA A 169 26.34 -13.49 -30.06
C ALA A 169 27.01 -12.65 -31.17
N ALA A 170 28.14 -12.04 -30.83
CA ALA A 170 28.92 -11.22 -31.76
C ALA A 170 30.00 -12.03 -32.54
N MET A 171 30.34 -13.23 -32.06
CA MET A 171 31.41 -14.07 -32.64
C MET A 171 30.89 -14.96 -33.77
N GLN A 172 31.82 -15.60 -34.48
CA GLN A 172 31.50 -16.68 -35.42
C GLN A 172 30.94 -17.90 -34.66
N VAL A 173 30.09 -18.69 -35.34
CA VAL A 173 29.37 -19.84 -34.76
C VAL A 173 30.28 -20.78 -33.97
N GLY A 174 31.45 -21.16 -34.51
CA GLY A 174 32.34 -22.09 -33.84
C GLY A 174 32.86 -21.58 -32.49
N ASN A 175 33.08 -20.28 -32.35
CA ASN A 175 33.45 -19.67 -31.09
C ASN A 175 32.24 -19.47 -30.18
N PHE A 176 31.12 -19.00 -30.71
CA PHE A 176 29.86 -18.81 -30.01
C PHE A 176 29.41 -20.08 -29.27
N MET A 177 29.48 -21.24 -29.91
CA MET A 177 29.09 -22.53 -29.32
C MET A 177 29.85 -22.87 -28.03
N ASN A 178 31.08 -22.37 -27.86
CA ASN A 178 31.89 -22.62 -26.65
C ASN A 178 31.42 -21.83 -25.42
N TYR A 179 30.54 -20.82 -25.60
CA TYR A 179 30.01 -19.96 -24.54
C TYR A 179 28.55 -20.27 -24.21
N LEU A 180 27.98 -21.32 -24.80
CA LEU A 180 26.63 -21.73 -24.46
C LEU A 180 26.58 -22.34 -23.05
N GLU A 181 25.73 -21.78 -22.22
CA GLU A 181 25.42 -22.26 -20.86
C GLU A 181 23.92 -22.50 -20.73
N GLN A 182 23.52 -23.13 -19.63
CA GLN A 182 22.14 -23.44 -19.34
C GLN A 182 21.31 -22.16 -19.13
N ASP A 183 20.12 -22.13 -19.73
CA ASP A 183 19.12 -21.08 -19.57
C ASP A 183 19.60 -19.67 -20.00
N LEU A 184 20.52 -19.57 -20.96
CA LEU A 184 20.92 -18.30 -21.56
C LEU A 184 19.86 -17.74 -22.52
N LEU A 185 19.67 -16.42 -22.49
CA LEU A 185 18.99 -15.68 -23.56
C LEU A 185 20.04 -15.18 -24.57
N ILE A 186 19.95 -15.70 -25.81
CA ILE A 186 20.87 -15.30 -26.87
C ILE A 186 20.40 -13.99 -27.50
N VAL A 187 21.25 -12.97 -27.50
CA VAL A 187 20.97 -11.66 -28.09
C VAL A 187 21.79 -11.52 -29.38
N THR A 188 21.12 -11.37 -30.52
CA THR A 188 21.78 -11.28 -31.83
C THR A 188 20.96 -10.46 -32.82
N PRO A 189 21.57 -9.79 -33.82
CA PRO A 189 20.82 -9.17 -34.92
C PRO A 189 19.99 -10.20 -35.73
N GLY A 190 18.86 -9.75 -36.29
CA GLY A 190 17.92 -10.63 -37.01
C GLY A 190 18.46 -11.26 -38.30
N ASP A 191 19.54 -10.71 -38.88
CA ASP A 191 20.22 -11.21 -40.07
C ASP A 191 21.26 -12.31 -39.78
N ARG A 192 21.52 -12.61 -38.50
CA ARG A 192 22.47 -13.65 -38.07
C ARG A 192 21.83 -15.05 -38.11
N SER A 193 21.46 -15.51 -39.31
CA SER A 193 20.85 -16.81 -39.50
C SER A 193 21.75 -17.96 -39.01
N ASP A 194 23.06 -17.80 -39.08
CA ASP A 194 24.07 -18.74 -38.59
C ASP A 194 23.95 -18.98 -37.09
N ILE A 195 23.84 -17.92 -36.30
CA ILE A 195 23.65 -17.97 -34.83
C ILE A 195 22.29 -18.55 -34.47
N ILE A 196 21.22 -18.09 -35.13
CA ILE A 196 19.87 -18.56 -34.88
C ILE A 196 19.77 -20.09 -35.09
N LEU A 197 20.28 -20.60 -36.23
CA LEU A 197 20.29 -22.03 -36.51
C LEU A 197 21.16 -22.82 -35.53
N ALA A 198 22.35 -22.32 -35.20
CA ALA A 198 23.22 -22.95 -34.22
C ALA A 198 22.56 -23.05 -32.85
N SER A 199 21.91 -21.98 -32.40
CA SER A 199 21.19 -21.94 -31.13
C SER A 199 20.02 -22.94 -31.08
N LEU A 200 19.24 -23.03 -32.16
CA LEU A 200 18.12 -23.98 -32.26
C LEU A 200 18.59 -25.42 -32.33
N THR A 201 19.67 -25.68 -33.10
CA THR A 201 20.23 -27.04 -33.23
C THR A 201 20.96 -27.50 -31.97
N SER A 202 21.58 -26.59 -31.21
CA SER A 202 22.18 -26.93 -29.91
C SER A 202 21.13 -27.44 -28.92
N HIS A 203 19.92 -26.89 -28.94
CA HIS A 203 18.82 -27.35 -28.10
C HIS A 203 18.36 -28.80 -28.41
N LEU A 204 18.58 -29.26 -29.64
CA LEU A 204 18.29 -30.64 -30.04
C LEU A 204 19.45 -31.62 -29.71
N SER A 205 20.60 -31.10 -29.30
CA SER A 205 21.78 -31.89 -28.98
C SER A 205 21.79 -32.29 -27.50
N SER A 206 22.12 -33.54 -27.22
CA SER A 206 22.33 -34.02 -25.85
C SER A 206 23.67 -33.58 -25.23
N THR A 207 24.55 -32.94 -26.01
CA THR A 207 25.89 -32.50 -25.56
C THR A 207 25.98 -31.02 -25.28
N TYR A 208 24.98 -30.25 -25.67
CA TYR A 208 24.91 -28.81 -25.41
C TYR A 208 23.80 -28.47 -24.39
N PRO A 209 23.99 -27.42 -23.59
CA PRO A 209 22.97 -26.97 -22.65
C PRO A 209 21.76 -26.36 -23.38
N ASN A 210 20.61 -26.42 -22.74
CA ASN A 210 19.39 -25.79 -23.25
C ASN A 210 19.44 -24.27 -23.01
N ILE A 211 19.08 -23.51 -24.04
CA ILE A 211 18.95 -22.05 -23.93
C ILE A 211 17.51 -21.64 -23.53
N ALA A 212 17.37 -20.49 -22.91
CA ALA A 212 16.06 -19.96 -22.51
C ALA A 212 15.25 -19.40 -23.67
N GLY A 213 15.92 -18.72 -24.60
CA GLY A 213 15.30 -18.07 -25.75
C GLY A 213 16.30 -17.33 -26.64
N ILE A 214 15.80 -16.72 -27.69
CA ILE A 214 16.57 -15.89 -28.63
C ILE A 214 15.88 -14.52 -28.73
N LEU A 215 16.64 -13.44 -28.59
CA LEU A 215 16.17 -12.05 -28.78
C LEU A 215 16.88 -11.47 -30.01
N LEU A 216 16.11 -11.22 -31.07
CA LEU A 216 16.56 -10.57 -32.28
C LEU A 216 16.52 -9.05 -32.14
N THR A 217 17.60 -8.38 -32.51
CA THR A 217 17.76 -6.92 -32.38
C THR A 217 17.86 -6.24 -33.75
N GLY A 218 17.74 -4.89 -33.74
CA GLY A 218 17.92 -4.07 -34.94
C GLY A 218 16.66 -3.89 -35.76
N GLY A 219 15.52 -4.49 -35.39
CA GLY A 219 14.31 -4.48 -36.23
C GLY A 219 14.50 -5.12 -37.60
N ILE A 220 15.45 -6.06 -37.73
CA ILE A 220 15.77 -6.75 -38.95
C ILE A 220 14.91 -8.01 -39.02
N ASP A 221 14.09 -8.11 -40.07
CA ASP A 221 13.25 -9.27 -40.30
C ASP A 221 14.08 -10.49 -40.64
N LEU A 222 13.61 -11.67 -40.19
CA LEU A 222 14.22 -12.93 -40.60
C LEU A 222 14.14 -13.11 -42.11
N PRO A 223 15.21 -13.58 -42.78
CA PRO A 223 15.16 -13.92 -44.19
C PRO A 223 14.01 -14.88 -44.51
N GLU A 224 13.36 -14.71 -45.67
CA GLU A 224 12.18 -15.50 -46.05
C GLU A 224 12.46 -17.02 -46.05
N SER A 225 13.68 -17.43 -46.41
CA SER A 225 14.13 -18.81 -46.33
C SER A 225 14.16 -19.35 -44.89
N MET A 226 14.53 -18.50 -43.93
CA MET A 226 14.53 -18.85 -42.49
C MET A 226 13.13 -18.95 -41.93
N GLN A 227 12.24 -18.02 -42.31
CA GLN A 227 10.83 -18.08 -41.90
C GLN A 227 10.18 -19.38 -42.36
N LYS A 228 10.33 -19.72 -43.64
CA LYS A 228 9.83 -21.00 -44.22
C LYS A 228 10.38 -22.24 -43.53
N LEU A 229 11.66 -22.21 -43.16
CA LEU A 229 12.29 -23.33 -42.44
C LEU A 229 11.65 -23.49 -41.05
N MET A 230 11.45 -22.38 -40.34
CA MET A 230 10.89 -22.37 -38.99
C MET A 230 9.40 -22.72 -38.97
N GLU A 231 8.63 -22.28 -39.96
CA GLU A 231 7.20 -22.63 -40.10
C GLU A 231 7.01 -24.15 -40.31
N GLY A 232 7.96 -24.80 -40.97
CA GLY A 232 7.97 -26.24 -41.16
C GLY A 232 8.44 -27.06 -39.95
N TRP A 233 8.93 -26.41 -38.94
CA TRP A 233 9.48 -27.05 -37.74
C TRP A 233 8.38 -27.23 -36.68
N THR A 234 7.91 -28.45 -36.49
CA THR A 234 6.92 -28.75 -35.48
C THR A 234 7.52 -28.67 -34.10
N GLY A 235 7.05 -27.70 -33.31
CA GLY A 235 7.42 -27.56 -31.90
C GLY A 235 8.79 -26.93 -31.67
N ILE A 236 8.97 -25.67 -32.03
CA ILE A 236 10.16 -24.90 -31.62
C ILE A 236 10.02 -24.63 -30.12
N PRO A 237 10.80 -25.28 -29.24
CA PRO A 237 10.63 -25.17 -27.78
C PRO A 237 11.24 -23.90 -27.22
N VAL A 238 11.95 -23.16 -28.07
CA VAL A 238 12.70 -21.96 -27.70
C VAL A 238 12.00 -20.73 -28.25
N PRO A 239 11.56 -19.77 -27.38
CA PRO A 239 10.94 -18.54 -27.85
C PRO A 239 11.94 -17.68 -28.61
N ILE A 240 11.48 -17.13 -29.74
CA ILE A 240 12.21 -16.17 -30.54
C ILE A 240 11.45 -14.84 -30.50
N LEU A 241 12.09 -13.86 -29.92
CA LEU A 241 11.56 -12.51 -29.76
C LEU A 241 12.26 -11.57 -30.76
N SER A 242 11.60 -10.48 -31.14
CA SER A 242 12.18 -9.42 -31.96
C SER A 242 11.94 -8.04 -31.36
N VAL A 243 12.97 -7.21 -31.37
CA VAL A 243 12.91 -5.80 -30.95
C VAL A 243 13.53 -4.88 -32.00
N LYS A 244 13.02 -3.64 -32.07
CA LYS A 244 13.51 -2.64 -33.04
C LYS A 244 14.83 -1.99 -32.61
N GLY A 245 15.17 -2.04 -31.32
CA GLY A 245 16.37 -1.43 -30.75
C GLY A 245 17.66 -2.02 -31.27
N ALA A 246 18.72 -1.22 -31.30
CA ALA A 246 20.07 -1.71 -31.59
C ALA A 246 20.55 -2.65 -30.46
N THR A 247 21.46 -3.57 -30.78
CA THR A 247 21.92 -4.61 -29.84
C THR A 247 22.44 -4.02 -28.53
N TYR A 248 23.25 -2.95 -28.60
CA TYR A 248 23.82 -2.33 -27.42
C TYR A 248 22.76 -1.74 -26.47
N ASP A 249 21.83 -0.95 -27.01
CA ASP A 249 20.76 -0.32 -26.22
C ASP A 249 19.82 -1.38 -25.62
N THR A 250 19.53 -2.43 -26.40
CA THR A 250 18.74 -3.58 -25.95
C THR A 250 19.40 -4.27 -24.76
N CYS A 251 20.70 -4.51 -24.79
CA CYS A 251 21.43 -5.13 -23.69
C CYS A 251 21.45 -4.24 -22.45
N GLN A 252 21.61 -2.92 -22.59
CA GLN A 252 21.55 -2.00 -21.46
C GLN A 252 20.17 -2.02 -20.77
N GLU A 253 19.10 -2.12 -21.53
CA GLU A 253 17.74 -2.23 -20.96
C GLU A 253 17.50 -3.60 -20.32
N LEU A 254 18.02 -4.69 -20.87
CA LEU A 254 17.94 -6.03 -20.27
C LEU A 254 18.60 -6.09 -18.90
N LEU A 255 19.75 -5.42 -18.72
CA LEU A 255 20.46 -5.40 -17.44
C LEU A 255 19.68 -4.69 -16.32
N LYS A 256 18.67 -3.89 -16.65
CA LYS A 256 17.78 -3.24 -15.67
C LYS A 256 16.59 -4.12 -15.27
N LEU A 257 16.37 -5.21 -16.02
CA LEU A 257 15.25 -6.11 -15.75
C LEU A 257 15.61 -7.05 -14.59
N HIS A 258 14.77 -7.05 -13.60
CA HIS A 258 14.82 -8.01 -12.50
C HIS A 258 13.56 -8.86 -12.54
N GLY A 259 13.73 -10.16 -12.39
CA GLY A 259 12.61 -11.10 -12.31
C GLY A 259 11.69 -10.75 -11.14
N LYS A 260 10.39 -10.94 -11.36
CA LYS A 260 9.37 -10.76 -10.34
C LYS A 260 8.57 -12.05 -10.19
N ILE A 261 7.96 -12.22 -9.02
CA ILE A 261 7.00 -13.29 -8.84
C ILE A 261 5.64 -12.77 -9.33
N SER A 262 5.11 -13.39 -10.38
CA SER A 262 3.75 -13.10 -10.88
C SER A 262 2.76 -14.16 -10.38
N PRO A 263 1.44 -13.84 -10.29
CA PRO A 263 0.43 -14.81 -9.88
C PRO A 263 0.35 -16.05 -10.77
N GLU A 264 0.79 -15.95 -12.02
CA GLU A 264 0.79 -17.03 -13.01
C GLU A 264 2.05 -17.89 -12.96
N ASP A 265 3.10 -17.45 -12.26
CA ASP A 265 4.37 -18.16 -12.17
C ASP A 265 4.39 -19.10 -10.97
N TYR A 266 3.65 -20.21 -11.07
CA TYR A 266 3.57 -21.22 -10.00
C TYR A 266 4.93 -21.80 -9.60
N ARG A 267 5.91 -21.87 -10.54
CA ARG A 267 7.26 -22.35 -10.25
C ARG A 267 7.98 -21.41 -9.27
N LYS A 268 8.01 -20.11 -9.57
CA LYS A 268 8.60 -19.13 -8.64
C LYS A 268 7.85 -19.03 -7.32
N ILE A 269 6.52 -19.14 -7.35
CA ILE A 269 5.70 -19.17 -6.14
C ILE A 269 6.12 -20.35 -5.25
N THR A 270 6.22 -21.55 -5.79
CA THR A 270 6.64 -22.74 -5.02
C THR A 270 8.04 -22.55 -4.44
N VAL A 271 9.01 -22.14 -5.25
CA VAL A 271 10.40 -21.90 -4.82
C VAL A 271 10.46 -20.83 -3.70
N ALA A 272 9.65 -19.76 -3.80
CA ALA A 272 9.60 -18.73 -2.77
C ALA A 272 8.99 -19.25 -1.45
N LEU A 273 7.95 -20.09 -1.55
CA LEU A 273 7.32 -20.71 -0.38
C LEU A 273 8.24 -21.74 0.31
N ASP A 274 9.01 -22.49 -0.49
CA ASP A 274 10.00 -23.44 0.03
C ASP A 274 11.11 -22.69 0.76
N ALA A 275 11.72 -21.66 0.14
CA ALA A 275 12.74 -20.83 0.78
C ALA A 275 12.25 -20.17 2.08
N PHE A 276 11.00 -19.69 2.07
CA PHE A 276 10.37 -19.14 3.28
C PHE A 276 10.18 -20.22 4.36
N SER A 277 9.73 -21.42 3.97
CA SER A 277 9.45 -22.53 4.91
C SER A 277 10.72 -23.11 5.54
N GLU A 278 11.85 -23.05 4.84
CA GLU A 278 13.17 -23.47 5.32
C GLU A 278 13.78 -22.44 6.29
N GLY A 279 13.60 -21.14 5.97
CA GLY A 279 14.21 -20.04 6.74
C GLY A 279 13.40 -19.52 7.90
N VAL A 280 12.10 -19.90 8.03
CA VAL A 280 11.17 -19.32 8.99
C VAL A 280 10.53 -20.40 9.86
N ASP A 281 10.78 -20.33 11.16
CA ASP A 281 10.04 -21.15 12.13
C ASP A 281 8.60 -20.62 12.23
N LYS A 282 7.69 -21.37 11.61
CA LYS A 282 6.27 -21.01 11.51
C LYS A 282 5.58 -20.97 12.87
N GLU A 283 5.96 -21.84 13.79
CA GLU A 283 5.35 -21.88 15.12
C GLU A 283 5.69 -20.61 15.92
N THR A 284 6.96 -20.23 15.95
CA THR A 284 7.41 -18.99 16.59
C THR A 284 6.76 -17.75 15.94
N LEU A 285 6.69 -17.69 14.61
CA LEU A 285 6.07 -16.58 13.89
C LEU A 285 4.58 -16.45 14.22
N VAL A 286 3.83 -17.56 14.12
CA VAL A 286 2.39 -17.61 14.40
C VAL A 286 2.12 -17.22 15.86
N ASN A 287 2.84 -17.80 16.80
CA ASN A 287 2.69 -17.49 18.22
C ASN A 287 2.96 -16.01 18.51
N LYS A 288 3.95 -15.40 17.86
CA LYS A 288 4.27 -13.99 18.05
C LYS A 288 3.20 -13.07 17.45
N ILE A 289 2.64 -13.40 16.29
CA ILE A 289 1.59 -12.64 15.63
C ILE A 289 0.26 -12.74 16.38
N PHE A 290 -0.21 -13.95 16.68
CA PHE A 290 -1.52 -14.16 17.32
C PHE A 290 -1.56 -13.76 18.79
N ASN A 291 -0.42 -13.77 19.48
CA ASN A 291 -0.33 -13.31 20.86
C ASN A 291 -0.03 -11.81 20.96
N PHE A 292 0.11 -11.13 19.83
CA PHE A 292 0.24 -9.68 19.84
C PHE A 292 -1.07 -9.05 20.33
N ARG A 293 -1.03 -8.47 21.51
CA ARG A 293 -2.11 -7.65 22.06
C ARG A 293 -1.50 -6.32 22.49
N SER A 294 -1.99 -5.26 21.93
CA SER A 294 -1.65 -3.92 22.38
C SER A 294 -2.88 -3.30 23.03
N ASP A 295 -2.76 -2.97 24.31
CA ASP A 295 -3.79 -2.24 25.04
C ASP A 295 -3.80 -0.74 24.71
N ARG A 296 -2.97 -0.31 23.78
CA ARG A 296 -2.86 1.09 23.38
C ARG A 296 -4.02 1.48 22.47
N VAL A 297 -4.75 2.50 22.87
CA VAL A 297 -5.71 3.18 22.00
C VAL A 297 -5.00 4.39 21.41
N THR A 298 -4.79 4.40 20.09
CA THR A 298 -4.22 5.58 19.42
C THR A 298 -5.26 6.70 19.35
N PRO A 299 -4.86 7.97 19.28
CA PRO A 299 -5.81 9.08 19.11
C PRO A 299 -6.75 8.85 17.92
N MET A 300 -6.23 8.34 16.82
CA MET A 300 -7.02 8.04 15.64
C MET A 300 -8.03 6.91 15.86
N MET A 301 -7.64 5.84 16.57
CA MET A 301 -8.59 4.77 16.97
C MET A 301 -9.71 5.31 17.86
N PHE A 302 -9.36 6.18 18.79
CA PHE A 302 -10.33 6.80 19.67
C PHE A 302 -11.33 7.66 18.89
N GLU A 303 -10.85 8.56 18.04
CA GLU A 303 -11.70 9.40 17.18
C GLU A 303 -12.59 8.58 16.25
N PHE A 304 -12.01 7.53 15.63
CA PHE A 304 -12.78 6.65 14.77
C PHE A 304 -13.88 5.91 15.50
N ASN A 305 -13.59 5.35 16.68
CA ASN A 305 -14.57 4.65 17.49
C ASN A 305 -15.70 5.58 17.96
N LEU A 306 -15.35 6.84 18.33
CA LEU A 306 -16.36 7.84 18.66
C LEU A 306 -17.24 8.16 17.45
N ALA A 307 -16.65 8.38 16.28
CA ALA A 307 -17.38 8.65 15.05
C ALA A 307 -18.29 7.48 14.67
N GLU A 308 -17.80 6.25 14.74
CA GLU A 308 -18.60 5.05 14.46
C GLU A 308 -19.77 4.88 15.41
N GLN A 309 -19.55 5.11 16.71
CA GLN A 309 -20.64 5.07 17.69
C GLN A 309 -21.69 6.15 17.43
N ALA A 310 -21.25 7.37 17.12
CA ALA A 310 -22.13 8.47 16.80
C ALA A 310 -22.94 8.23 15.51
N GLN A 311 -22.32 7.61 14.49
CA GLN A 311 -23.02 7.22 13.24
C GLN A 311 -24.13 6.18 13.47
N LYS A 312 -23.91 5.24 14.41
CA LYS A 312 -24.92 4.20 14.75
C LYS A 312 -26.14 4.80 15.46
N HIS A 313 -25.96 5.92 16.16
CA HIS A 313 -26.99 6.62 16.93
C HIS A 313 -26.90 8.12 16.63
N ARG A 314 -27.26 8.51 15.39
CA ARG A 314 -27.20 9.92 14.99
C ARG A 314 -28.13 10.76 15.86
N MET A 315 -27.55 11.79 16.47
CA MET A 315 -28.24 12.74 17.34
C MET A 315 -28.39 14.09 16.63
N ARG A 316 -29.48 14.78 16.93
CA ARG A 316 -29.72 16.16 16.47
C ARG A 316 -29.00 17.13 17.37
N ILE A 317 -27.97 17.76 16.85
CA ILE A 317 -27.10 18.68 17.62
C ILE A 317 -27.31 20.12 17.16
N VAL A 318 -27.64 20.99 18.09
CA VAL A 318 -27.82 22.43 17.86
C VAL A 318 -26.49 23.16 18.03
N LEU A 319 -26.16 24.00 17.07
CA LEU A 319 -25.02 24.93 17.06
C LEU A 319 -25.58 26.36 17.01
N PRO A 320 -25.66 27.05 18.16
CA PRO A 320 -26.34 28.36 18.25
C PRO A 320 -25.56 29.49 17.58
N GLU A 321 -24.24 29.36 17.38
CA GLU A 321 -23.41 30.33 16.66
C GLU A 321 -23.29 29.99 15.16
N GLY A 322 -24.41 29.71 14.50
CA GLY A 322 -24.46 29.26 13.10
C GLY A 322 -23.90 30.25 12.07
N GLU A 323 -23.71 31.52 12.44
CA GLU A 323 -23.09 32.51 11.58
C GLU A 323 -21.55 32.52 11.65
N GLU A 324 -20.95 31.84 12.60
CA GLU A 324 -19.50 31.76 12.75
C GLU A 324 -18.87 30.80 11.72
N LEU A 325 -17.87 31.28 10.95
CA LEU A 325 -17.23 30.46 9.91
C LEU A 325 -16.59 29.18 10.46
N ARG A 326 -16.05 29.23 11.68
CA ARG A 326 -15.47 28.04 12.33
C ARG A 326 -16.53 26.99 12.60
N ILE A 327 -17.71 27.42 13.05
CA ILE A 327 -18.85 26.53 13.31
C ILE A 327 -19.39 25.95 12.00
N LEU A 328 -19.51 26.75 10.94
CA LEU A 328 -19.94 26.26 9.62
C LEU A 328 -18.98 25.20 9.05
N ARG A 329 -17.66 25.36 9.18
CA ARG A 329 -16.68 24.36 8.77
C ARG A 329 -16.74 23.07 9.62
N ALA A 330 -16.95 23.21 10.92
CA ALA A 330 -17.14 22.07 11.80
C ALA A 330 -18.44 21.33 11.44
N ALA A 331 -19.52 22.05 11.21
CA ALA A 331 -20.79 21.49 10.77
C ALA A 331 -20.64 20.73 9.42
N GLU A 332 -19.93 21.29 8.44
CA GLU A 332 -19.63 20.63 7.17
C GLU A 332 -18.93 19.30 7.39
N SER A 333 -17.86 19.28 8.19
CA SER A 333 -17.12 18.05 8.50
C SER A 333 -17.99 16.98 9.17
N LEU A 334 -18.84 17.39 10.10
CA LEU A 334 -19.76 16.49 10.82
C LEU A 334 -20.85 15.91 9.89
N CYS A 335 -21.41 16.75 9.01
CA CYS A 335 -22.40 16.34 8.01
C CYS A 335 -21.79 15.38 6.98
N GLU A 336 -20.63 15.73 6.38
CA GLU A 336 -19.94 14.88 5.41
C GLU A 336 -19.58 13.49 5.98
N ARG A 337 -19.23 13.44 7.27
CA ARG A 337 -18.91 12.19 7.98
C ARG A 337 -20.16 11.48 8.53
N GLY A 338 -21.35 12.07 8.43
CA GLY A 338 -22.60 11.48 8.92
C GLY A 338 -22.63 11.26 10.43
N ILE A 339 -21.92 12.08 11.23
CA ILE A 339 -21.73 11.90 12.67
C ILE A 339 -22.96 12.37 13.45
N ALA A 340 -23.57 13.47 13.02
CA ALA A 340 -24.75 14.07 13.68
C ALA A 340 -25.67 14.75 12.67
N ASP A 341 -26.93 14.93 13.03
CA ASP A 341 -27.87 15.79 12.33
C ASP A 341 -27.75 17.22 12.88
N ILE A 342 -27.14 18.10 12.09
CA ILE A 342 -26.76 19.43 12.54
C ILE A 342 -27.89 20.44 12.36
N ILE A 343 -28.17 21.19 13.41
CA ILE A 343 -29.12 22.33 13.42
C ILE A 343 -28.32 23.61 13.70
N LEU A 344 -28.25 24.50 12.71
CA LEU A 344 -27.59 25.81 12.82
C LEU A 344 -28.62 26.85 13.18
N LEU A 345 -28.38 27.65 14.22
CA LEU A 345 -29.23 28.77 14.59
C LEU A 345 -28.58 30.09 14.19
N GLY A 346 -29.39 31.02 13.71
CA GLY A 346 -28.95 32.37 13.31
C GLY A 346 -29.80 32.93 12.18
N ASP A 347 -29.36 34.06 11.63
CA ASP A 347 -29.99 34.64 10.46
C ASP A 347 -29.79 33.74 9.24
N THR A 348 -30.89 33.24 8.68
CA THR A 348 -30.86 32.26 7.58
C THR A 348 -30.14 32.80 6.34
N ASP A 349 -30.39 34.08 6.01
CA ASP A 349 -29.81 34.68 4.80
C ASP A 349 -28.30 34.89 4.99
N ALA A 350 -27.87 35.35 6.17
CA ALA A 350 -26.45 35.52 6.49
C ALA A 350 -25.68 34.18 6.51
N ILE A 351 -26.29 33.12 7.02
CA ILE A 351 -25.69 31.77 7.02
C ILE A 351 -25.58 31.26 5.60
N GLN A 352 -26.62 31.36 4.78
CA GLN A 352 -26.62 30.89 3.39
C GLN A 352 -25.62 31.67 2.52
N GLU A 353 -25.51 33.00 2.73
CA GLU A 353 -24.51 33.81 2.05
C GLU A 353 -23.08 33.32 2.36
N LYS A 354 -22.78 33.04 3.63
CA LYS A 354 -21.47 32.50 4.04
C LYS A 354 -21.21 31.11 3.47
N ILE A 355 -22.18 30.20 3.48
CA ILE A 355 -22.08 28.87 2.88
C ILE A 355 -21.74 29.00 1.39
N LYS A 356 -22.43 29.86 0.66
CA LYS A 356 -22.20 30.10 -0.76
C LYS A 356 -20.83 30.76 -1.03
N LYS A 357 -20.47 31.77 -0.24
CA LYS A 357 -19.22 32.52 -0.36
C LYS A 357 -17.99 31.63 -0.16
N PHE A 358 -18.05 30.69 0.79
CA PHE A 358 -16.94 29.81 1.12
C PHE A 358 -17.05 28.41 0.47
N GLY A 359 -18.10 28.18 -0.34
CA GLY A 359 -18.31 26.92 -1.07
C GLY A 359 -18.53 25.69 -0.16
N LEU A 360 -19.16 25.89 1.01
CA LEU A 360 -19.36 24.83 1.98
C LEU A 360 -20.50 23.89 1.59
N LYS A 361 -20.36 22.60 1.91
CA LYS A 361 -21.33 21.54 1.63
C LYS A 361 -22.18 21.24 2.86
N LEU A 362 -23.21 22.07 3.07
CA LEU A 362 -24.09 22.00 4.23
C LEU A 362 -25.57 21.75 3.83
N GLN A 363 -25.79 20.99 2.73
CA GLN A 363 -27.13 20.67 2.25
C GLN A 363 -27.96 19.86 3.26
N ASP A 364 -27.30 19.06 4.09
CA ASP A 364 -27.92 18.20 5.08
C ASP A 364 -28.11 18.90 6.45
N ALA A 365 -27.60 20.11 6.63
CA ALA A 365 -27.80 20.87 7.85
C ALA A 365 -29.13 21.63 7.82
N THR A 366 -29.85 21.61 8.95
CA THR A 366 -31.08 22.38 9.14
C THR A 366 -30.72 23.77 9.64
N ILE A 367 -31.15 24.82 8.95
CA ILE A 367 -30.94 26.22 9.41
C ILE A 367 -32.24 26.76 9.96
N ILE A 368 -32.21 27.27 11.17
CA ILE A 368 -33.38 27.84 11.86
C ILE A 368 -33.06 29.25 12.33
N GLN A 369 -33.88 30.22 11.91
CA GLN A 369 -33.88 31.55 12.48
C GLN A 369 -34.84 31.59 13.69
N PRO A 370 -34.35 31.81 14.93
CA PRO A 370 -35.17 31.74 16.11
C PRO A 370 -36.46 32.59 16.05
N THR A 371 -36.34 33.84 15.64
CA THR A 371 -37.46 34.81 15.55
C THR A 371 -38.50 34.47 14.50
N ALA A 372 -38.13 33.72 13.45
CA ALA A 372 -39.03 33.29 12.39
C ALA A 372 -39.57 31.84 12.61
N SER A 373 -39.12 31.16 13.64
CA SER A 373 -39.51 29.77 13.93
C SER A 373 -40.97 29.67 14.39
N PRO A 374 -41.74 28.72 13.85
CA PRO A 374 -43.10 28.47 14.34
C PRO A 374 -43.15 27.99 15.81
N ARG A 375 -42.01 27.51 16.32
CA ARG A 375 -41.85 27.08 17.73
C ARG A 375 -41.52 28.21 18.70
N PHE A 376 -41.24 29.43 18.21
CA PHE A 376 -40.79 30.55 19.03
C PHE A 376 -41.70 30.82 20.24
N ASN A 377 -43.00 30.99 20.00
CA ASN A 377 -43.97 31.29 21.07
C ASN A 377 -44.14 30.09 22.02
N ALA A 378 -44.09 28.88 21.54
CA ALA A 378 -44.18 27.68 22.38
C ALA A 378 -42.98 27.58 23.34
N TYR A 379 -41.77 27.86 22.84
CA TYR A 379 -40.56 27.87 23.67
C TYR A 379 -40.58 29.02 24.68
N ALA A 380 -41.00 30.21 24.29
CA ALA A 380 -41.13 31.34 25.18
C ALA A 380 -42.13 31.04 26.30
N GLN A 381 -43.29 30.46 25.97
CA GLN A 381 -44.30 30.09 26.98
C GLN A 381 -43.77 29.03 27.94
N GLN A 382 -43.09 27.97 27.44
CA GLN A 382 -42.51 26.92 28.27
C GLN A 382 -41.41 27.47 29.19
N TYR A 383 -40.54 28.35 28.65
CA TYR A 383 -39.51 28.99 29.43
C TYR A 383 -40.10 29.89 30.52
N TYR A 384 -41.17 30.63 30.21
CA TYR A 384 -41.93 31.41 31.20
C TYR A 384 -42.48 30.51 32.33
N GLU A 385 -43.15 29.41 31.99
CA GLU A 385 -43.69 28.47 32.99
C GLU A 385 -42.61 27.92 33.92
N MET A 386 -41.43 27.63 33.40
CA MET A 386 -40.26 27.15 34.18
C MET A 386 -39.66 28.22 35.10
N ARG A 387 -39.81 29.52 34.80
CA ARG A 387 -39.12 30.61 35.48
C ARG A 387 -40.04 31.62 36.13
N LYS A 388 -41.35 31.54 36.00
CA LYS A 388 -42.33 32.46 36.60
C LYS A 388 -42.18 32.57 38.12
N SER A 389 -41.83 31.49 38.82
CA SER A 389 -41.55 31.49 40.24
C SER A 389 -40.33 32.34 40.65
N LYS A 390 -39.47 32.65 39.67
CA LYS A 390 -38.30 33.54 39.85
C LYS A 390 -38.55 34.96 39.34
N GLY A 391 -39.82 35.33 39.08
CA GLY A 391 -40.24 36.68 38.70
C GLY A 391 -40.08 36.99 37.19
N LEU A 392 -39.84 36.00 36.32
CA LEU A 392 -39.75 36.21 34.86
C LEU A 392 -41.17 36.51 34.33
N THR A 393 -41.27 37.55 33.45
CA THR A 393 -42.52 37.82 32.71
C THR A 393 -42.52 37.13 31.35
N LEU A 394 -43.69 36.98 30.74
CA LEU A 394 -43.79 36.37 29.40
C LEU A 394 -43.06 37.21 28.33
N GLU A 395 -43.14 38.55 28.44
CA GLU A 395 -42.43 39.46 27.54
C GLU A 395 -40.92 39.27 27.63
N GLN A 396 -40.38 39.16 28.86
CA GLN A 396 -38.96 38.85 29.06
C GLN A 396 -38.58 37.46 28.57
N ALA A 397 -39.49 36.49 28.66
CA ALA A 397 -39.25 35.14 28.06
C ALA A 397 -39.19 35.19 26.52
N GLN A 398 -40.07 35.99 25.90
CA GLN A 398 -40.02 36.20 24.43
C GLN A 398 -38.76 36.95 24.00
N GLU A 399 -38.34 37.96 24.73
CA GLU A 399 -37.07 38.68 24.50
C GLU A 399 -35.86 37.71 24.54
N ARG A 400 -35.83 36.84 25.55
CA ARG A 400 -34.77 35.86 25.71
C ARG A 400 -34.75 34.81 24.62
N MET A 401 -35.91 34.44 24.07
CA MET A 401 -35.98 33.46 22.96
C MET A 401 -35.43 33.99 21.62
N GLN A 402 -35.18 35.30 21.51
CA GLN A 402 -34.49 35.86 20.34
C GLN A 402 -33.00 35.49 20.31
N ASP A 403 -32.42 35.20 21.48
CA ASP A 403 -31.05 34.73 21.59
C ASP A 403 -30.95 33.26 21.21
N SER A 404 -30.05 32.94 20.24
CA SER A 404 -29.90 31.59 19.70
C SER A 404 -29.51 30.57 20.77
N THR A 405 -28.76 30.94 21.80
CA THR A 405 -28.34 30.03 22.86
C THR A 405 -29.54 29.64 23.76
N TYR A 406 -30.38 30.62 24.13
CA TYR A 406 -31.61 30.31 24.86
C TYR A 406 -32.59 29.49 24.01
N PHE A 407 -32.76 29.84 22.73
CA PHE A 407 -33.62 29.12 21.82
C PHE A 407 -33.16 27.65 21.65
N GLY A 408 -31.85 27.42 21.40
CA GLY A 408 -31.24 26.09 21.30
C GLY A 408 -31.38 25.29 22.61
N THR A 409 -31.23 25.95 23.77
CA THR A 409 -31.43 25.30 25.06
C THR A 409 -32.88 24.80 25.20
N MET A 410 -33.85 25.59 24.77
CA MET A 410 -35.26 25.19 24.81
C MET A 410 -35.59 24.08 23.79
N MET A 411 -34.92 24.02 22.63
CA MET A 411 -35.03 22.91 21.71
C MET A 411 -34.63 21.57 22.37
N VAL A 412 -33.51 21.58 23.08
CA VAL A 412 -33.05 20.39 23.82
C VAL A 412 -33.99 20.04 24.97
N GLN A 413 -34.43 21.06 25.74
CA GLN A 413 -35.32 20.84 26.89
C GLN A 413 -36.66 20.23 26.53
N ILE A 414 -37.18 20.54 25.33
CA ILE A 414 -38.48 20.05 24.86
C ILE A 414 -38.33 18.73 24.03
N GLY A 415 -37.10 18.39 23.63
CA GLY A 415 -36.81 17.18 22.86
C GLY A 415 -36.89 17.39 21.33
N ASP A 416 -36.92 18.64 20.86
CA ASP A 416 -36.80 18.94 19.43
C ASP A 416 -35.34 18.80 18.92
N ALA A 417 -34.37 18.77 19.83
CA ALA A 417 -32.98 18.41 19.63
C ALA A 417 -32.47 17.54 20.78
N ASP A 418 -31.41 16.78 20.54
CA ASP A 418 -30.86 15.81 21.49
C ASP A 418 -29.68 16.40 22.29
N GLY A 419 -29.05 17.45 21.76
CA GLY A 419 -27.97 18.16 22.43
C GLY A 419 -27.65 19.50 21.78
N MET A 420 -26.87 20.31 22.48
CA MET A 420 -26.39 21.61 22.02
C MET A 420 -24.90 21.76 22.34
N VAL A 421 -24.12 22.29 21.41
CA VAL A 421 -22.73 22.67 21.61
C VAL A 421 -22.61 24.17 21.34
N SER A 422 -22.19 24.93 22.35
CA SER A 422 -21.95 26.37 22.31
C SER A 422 -20.62 26.69 22.98
N GLY A 423 -19.85 27.65 22.45
CA GLY A 423 -18.54 27.98 22.98
C GLY A 423 -18.01 29.32 22.58
#